data_e54b8af8c8dd60837e5bf8d01a83a14b
#
_entry.id   e54b8af8c8dd60837e5bf8d01a83a14b
#
_cell.length_a   1.000
_cell.length_b   1.000
_cell.length_c   1.000
_cell.angle_alpha   90.00
_cell.angle_beta   90.00
_cell.angle_gamma   90.00
#
_symmetry.space_group_name_H-M   'P 1'
#
loop_
_entity.id
_entity.type
_entity.pdbx_description
1 polymer ?
#
loop_
_entity_poly.entity_id
_entity_poly.type
_entity_poly.pdbx_seq_one_letter_code
_entity_poly.pdbx_strand_id
1 'polypeptide(L)'
;MIAFSYADFPKLPDALIQDVYLSVDDNIPLVELPFEKYKLLDCRPSIKKFVSSFFDEPFHCGVQTILDSQGVHKDYKRTVVYNYIIEPGGDHVTTNFYVDLKKSKKIESICIDTFCWHRLRVFLPHEVTGITGKRIAITIWKK
;
A
#
# COMPACT_ATOMS: atom_id res chain seq x y z
N MET A 1 -9.23 17.81 -6.39
CA MET A 1 -9.24 16.56 -5.58
C MET A 1 -7.81 16.14 -5.31
N ILE A 2 -7.49 15.87 -4.06
CA ILE A 2 -6.16 15.41 -3.65
C ILE A 2 -6.12 13.89 -3.74
N ALA A 3 -5.28 13.34 -4.63
CA ALA A 3 -5.15 11.90 -4.81
C ALA A 3 -4.26 11.25 -3.74
N PHE A 4 -3.30 12.02 -3.21
CA PHE A 4 -2.31 11.58 -2.23
C PHE A 4 -2.16 12.62 -1.12
N SER A 5 -1.94 12.13 0.11
CA SER A 5 -1.50 12.95 1.25
C SER A 5 -0.82 12.09 2.30
N TYR A 6 0.10 12.67 3.07
CA TYR A 6 0.61 12.00 4.26
C TYR A 6 -0.44 12.01 5.36
N ALA A 7 -0.48 10.95 6.16
CA ALA A 7 -1.39 10.82 7.29
C ALA A 7 -0.61 10.88 8.60
N ASP A 8 -1.16 11.60 9.57
CA ASP A 8 -0.52 11.78 10.88
C ASP A 8 -0.87 10.62 11.83
N PHE A 9 -0.47 9.42 11.45
CA PHE A 9 -0.57 8.23 12.29
C PHE A 9 0.78 7.92 12.94
N PRO A 10 0.80 7.20 14.08
CA PRO A 10 2.05 6.82 14.74
C PRO A 10 2.94 5.96 13.83
N LYS A 11 4.24 6.21 13.88
CA LYS A 11 5.21 5.36 13.19
C LYS A 11 5.17 3.94 13.75
N LEU A 12 5.37 2.96 12.87
CA LEU A 12 5.48 1.57 13.26
C LEU A 12 6.70 1.41 14.20
N PRO A 13 6.52 0.84 15.41
CA PRO A 13 7.65 0.53 16.28
C PRO A 13 8.62 -0.44 15.61
N ASP A 14 9.91 -0.27 15.84
CA ASP A 14 10.95 -1.13 15.26
C ASP A 14 10.71 -2.61 15.56
N ALA A 15 10.20 -2.92 16.74
CA ALA A 15 9.87 -4.30 17.14
C ALA A 15 8.83 -4.95 16.24
N LEU A 16 7.95 -4.17 15.58
CA LEU A 16 6.91 -4.70 14.69
C LEU A 16 7.37 -4.83 13.24
N ILE A 17 8.51 -4.26 12.87
CA ILE A 17 9.05 -4.42 11.50
C ILE A 17 9.30 -5.89 11.20
N GLN A 18 9.88 -6.63 12.15
CA GLN A 18 10.08 -8.07 12.03
C GLN A 18 8.76 -8.81 11.73
N ASP A 19 7.67 -8.40 12.40
CA ASP A 19 6.36 -9.03 12.23
C ASP A 19 5.77 -8.78 10.83
N VAL A 20 6.16 -7.68 10.19
CA VAL A 20 5.79 -7.44 8.78
C VAL A 20 6.46 -8.49 7.90
N TYR A 21 7.76 -8.72 8.07
CA TYR A 21 8.48 -9.74 7.31
C TYR A 21 7.96 -11.14 7.60
N LEU A 22 7.62 -11.44 8.84
CA LEU A 22 7.03 -12.72 9.22
C LEU A 22 5.65 -12.92 8.59
N SER A 23 4.86 -11.85 8.45
CA SER A 23 3.59 -11.90 7.73
C SER A 23 3.79 -12.26 6.26
N VAL A 24 4.84 -11.74 5.64
CA VAL A 24 5.22 -12.12 4.26
C VAL A 24 5.59 -13.60 4.19
N ASP A 25 6.38 -14.08 5.14
CA ASP A 25 6.81 -15.48 5.21
C ASP A 25 5.65 -16.45 5.46
N ASP A 26 4.68 -16.05 6.30
CA ASP A 26 3.46 -16.84 6.54
C ASP A 26 2.65 -17.02 5.26
N ASN A 27 2.69 -16.05 4.36
CA ASN A 27 2.10 -16.08 3.03
C ASN A 27 0.61 -16.49 3.04
N ILE A 28 -0.15 -15.92 3.97
CA ILE A 28 -1.60 -16.16 4.10
C ILE A 28 -2.34 -15.06 3.33
N PRO A 29 -3.05 -15.38 2.23
CA PRO A 29 -3.77 -14.36 1.48
C PRO A 29 -4.87 -13.71 2.32
N LEU A 30 -4.87 -12.38 2.39
CA LEU A 30 -6.01 -11.60 2.89
C LEU A 30 -7.06 -11.49 1.78
N VAL A 31 -6.58 -11.33 0.54
CA VAL A 31 -7.39 -11.29 -0.68
C VAL A 31 -6.67 -12.10 -1.74
N GLU A 32 -7.36 -13.03 -2.38
CA GLU A 32 -6.84 -13.74 -3.54
C GLU A 32 -6.80 -12.80 -4.75
N LEU A 33 -5.63 -12.67 -5.36
CA LEU A 33 -5.41 -11.85 -6.53
C LEU A 33 -4.88 -12.73 -7.68
N PRO A 34 -5.29 -12.43 -8.94
CA PRO A 34 -4.88 -13.24 -10.09
C PRO A 34 -3.44 -12.97 -10.54
N PHE A 35 -2.68 -12.15 -9.83
CA PHE A 35 -1.34 -11.71 -10.22
C PHE A 35 -0.28 -12.35 -9.34
N GLU A 36 0.72 -13.00 -9.94
CA GLU A 36 1.81 -13.64 -9.19
C GLU A 36 2.74 -12.61 -8.54
N LYS A 37 2.92 -11.45 -9.17
CA LYS A 37 3.88 -10.42 -8.76
C LYS A 37 3.28 -9.36 -7.81
N TYR A 38 2.02 -9.51 -7.46
CA TYR A 38 1.33 -8.66 -6.50
C TYR A 38 0.54 -9.52 -5.54
N LYS A 39 0.86 -9.42 -4.27
CA LYS A 39 0.16 -10.17 -3.21
C LYS A 39 -0.35 -9.23 -2.14
N LEU A 40 -1.48 -9.57 -1.58
CA LEU A 40 -2.07 -8.90 -0.43
C LEU A 40 -2.26 -9.96 0.66
N LEU A 41 -1.36 -9.96 1.63
CA LEU A 41 -1.24 -11.00 2.65
C LEU A 41 -1.83 -10.51 3.97
N ASP A 42 -2.36 -11.44 4.77
CA ASP A 42 -2.88 -11.11 6.09
C ASP A 42 -1.76 -10.68 7.04
N CYS A 43 -2.00 -9.62 7.80
CA CYS A 43 -1.07 -9.18 8.84
C CYS A 43 -1.13 -10.09 10.06
N ARG A 44 0.00 -10.27 10.73
CA ARG A 44 0.04 -10.88 12.05
C ARG A 44 -0.78 -10.06 13.05
N PRO A 45 -1.35 -10.71 14.10
CA PRO A 45 -2.20 -10.02 15.08
C PRO A 45 -1.53 -8.82 15.77
N SER A 46 -0.21 -8.85 15.97
CA SER A 46 0.55 -7.74 16.56
C SER A 46 0.42 -6.44 15.76
N ILE A 47 0.45 -6.53 14.44
CA ILE A 47 0.30 -5.38 13.55
C ILE A 47 -1.14 -4.86 13.61
N LYS A 48 -2.12 -5.74 13.57
CA LYS A 48 -3.54 -5.37 13.68
C LYS A 48 -3.82 -4.66 15.01
N LYS A 49 -3.25 -5.15 16.10
CA LYS A 49 -3.38 -4.53 17.42
C LYS A 49 -2.79 -3.14 17.45
N PHE A 50 -1.61 -2.95 16.85
CA PHE A 50 -0.98 -1.63 16.73
C PHE A 50 -1.89 -0.67 15.94
N VAL A 51 -2.38 -1.09 14.77
CA VAL A 51 -3.27 -0.28 13.93
C VAL A 51 -4.54 0.10 14.69
N SER A 52 -5.13 -0.83 15.46
CA SER A 52 -6.33 -0.56 16.24
C SER A 52 -6.14 0.50 17.33
N SER A 53 -4.90 0.80 17.71
CA SER A 53 -4.60 1.83 18.71
C SER A 53 -4.83 3.26 18.19
N PHE A 54 -4.88 3.47 16.87
CA PHE A 54 -5.07 4.78 16.27
C PHE A 54 -6.14 4.84 15.16
N PHE A 55 -6.63 3.69 14.70
CA PHE A 55 -7.66 3.64 13.66
C PHE A 55 -8.95 3.12 14.29
N ASP A 56 -9.91 4.02 14.52
CA ASP A 56 -11.10 3.76 15.34
C ASP A 56 -12.21 2.98 14.62
N GLU A 57 -12.18 2.89 13.31
CA GLU A 57 -13.20 2.22 12.52
C GLU A 57 -12.83 0.77 12.23
N PRO A 58 -13.81 -0.12 11.99
CA PRO A 58 -13.51 -1.46 11.50
C PRO A 58 -12.65 -1.40 10.22
N PHE A 59 -11.61 -2.19 10.15
CA PHE A 59 -10.63 -2.11 9.06
C PHE A 59 -10.15 -3.49 8.62
N HIS A 60 -9.69 -3.55 7.36
CA HIS A 60 -8.84 -4.61 6.86
C HIS A 60 -7.38 -4.17 6.99
N CYS A 61 -6.50 -5.11 7.31
CA CYS A 61 -5.08 -4.83 7.46
C CYS A 61 -4.28 -5.96 6.81
N GLY A 62 -3.46 -5.59 5.83
CA GLY A 62 -2.63 -6.54 5.10
C GLY A 62 -1.22 -6.05 4.88
N VAL A 63 -0.36 -6.97 4.44
CA VAL A 63 0.97 -6.65 3.92
C VAL A 63 0.93 -6.84 2.41
N GLN A 64 1.24 -5.77 1.71
CA GLN A 64 1.31 -5.73 0.26
C GLN A 64 2.74 -6.03 -0.17
N THR A 65 2.91 -6.96 -1.11
CA THR A 65 4.20 -7.22 -1.76
C THR A 65 4.05 -7.02 -3.25
N ILE A 66 4.93 -6.20 -3.84
CA ILE A 66 4.94 -5.88 -5.26
C ILE A 66 6.32 -6.21 -5.80
N LEU A 67 6.38 -7.09 -6.80
CA LEU A 67 7.64 -7.55 -7.42
C LEU A 67 7.90 -6.92 -8.78
N ASP A 68 6.94 -6.20 -9.34
CA ASP A 68 7.05 -5.58 -10.67
C ASP A 68 6.18 -4.32 -10.74
N SER A 69 6.51 -3.45 -11.67
CA SER A 69 5.70 -2.26 -11.94
C SER A 69 4.28 -2.66 -12.35
N GLN A 70 3.30 -1.88 -11.89
CA GLN A 70 1.89 -2.11 -12.18
C GLN A 70 1.42 -1.08 -13.19
N GLY A 71 0.72 -1.56 -14.22
CA GLY A 71 0.05 -0.69 -15.17
C GLY A 71 -1.10 0.08 -14.56
N VAL A 72 -1.61 1.07 -15.31
CA VAL A 72 -2.72 1.90 -14.87
C VAL A 72 -3.97 1.07 -14.62
N HIS A 73 -4.54 1.22 -13.43
CA HIS A 73 -5.75 0.51 -13.02
C HIS A 73 -6.52 1.35 -11.98
N LYS A 74 -7.73 0.91 -11.67
CA LYS A 74 -8.55 1.40 -10.56
C LYS A 74 -8.82 0.26 -9.61
N ASP A 75 -8.93 0.58 -8.33
CA ASP A 75 -9.48 -0.37 -7.36
C ASP A 75 -11.00 -0.20 -7.30
N TYR A 76 -11.75 -1.28 -7.48
CA TYR A 76 -13.21 -1.23 -7.48
C TYR A 76 -13.82 -1.51 -6.11
N LYS A 77 -13.11 -2.24 -5.24
CA LYS A 77 -13.59 -2.63 -3.91
C LYS A 77 -13.13 -1.72 -2.80
N ARG A 78 -12.16 -0.85 -3.09
CA ARG A 78 -11.59 0.09 -2.13
C ARG A 78 -11.63 1.48 -2.73
N THR A 79 -11.92 2.49 -1.91
CA THR A 79 -11.90 3.89 -2.35
C THR A 79 -10.64 4.60 -1.86
N VAL A 80 -10.29 4.40 -0.59
CA VAL A 80 -9.15 5.01 0.06
C VAL A 80 -8.39 3.93 0.80
N VAL A 81 -7.07 3.94 0.70
CA VAL A 81 -6.19 3.10 1.49
C VAL A 81 -5.17 3.95 2.21
N TYR A 82 -4.68 3.46 3.34
CA TYR A 82 -3.53 4.02 4.05
C TYR A 82 -2.41 3.00 4.01
N ASN A 83 -1.25 3.43 3.53
CA ASN A 83 -0.09 2.56 3.38
C ASN A 83 1.09 3.05 4.18
N TYR A 84 1.92 2.12 4.61
CA TYR A 84 3.18 2.36 5.29
C TYR A 84 4.26 1.53 4.61
N ILE A 85 5.13 2.18 3.84
CA ILE A 85 6.15 1.48 3.04
C ILE A 85 7.36 1.18 3.90
N ILE A 86 7.78 -0.09 3.95
CA ILE A 86 8.98 -0.54 4.64
C ILE A 86 10.13 -0.72 3.65
N GLU A 87 9.86 -1.37 2.51
CA GLU A 87 10.80 -1.46 1.39
C GLU A 87 10.19 -0.79 0.17
N PRO A 88 10.88 0.20 -0.44
CA PRO A 88 10.31 0.93 -1.57
C PRO A 88 10.26 0.12 -2.87
N GLY A 89 11.12 -0.90 -3.01
CA GLY A 89 11.19 -1.71 -4.23
C GLY A 89 12.07 -1.14 -5.32
N GLY A 90 12.84 -0.10 -5.02
CA GLY A 90 13.76 0.55 -5.96
C GLY A 90 14.05 1.99 -5.55
N ASP A 91 15.04 2.62 -6.21
CA ASP A 91 15.50 3.96 -5.86
C ASP A 91 14.62 5.07 -6.43
N HIS A 92 13.83 4.77 -7.47
CA HIS A 92 13.03 5.76 -8.19
C HIS A 92 11.61 5.22 -8.45
N VAL A 93 10.99 4.67 -7.41
CA VAL A 93 9.62 4.17 -7.51
C VAL A 93 8.64 5.34 -7.43
N THR A 94 7.78 5.45 -8.43
CA THR A 94 6.85 6.56 -8.56
C THR A 94 5.41 6.03 -8.62
N THR A 95 4.53 6.67 -7.87
CA THR A 95 3.08 6.44 -7.96
C THR A 95 2.47 7.59 -8.75
N ASN A 96 1.77 7.27 -9.83
CA ASN A 96 1.17 8.25 -10.73
C ASN A 96 -0.34 8.10 -10.74
N PHE A 97 -1.04 9.23 -10.67
CA PHE A 97 -2.51 9.29 -10.77
C PHE A 97 -2.92 10.02 -12.05
N TYR A 98 -3.98 9.53 -12.68
CA TYR A 98 -4.48 10.05 -13.94
C TYR A 98 -5.99 10.31 -13.88
N VAL A 99 -6.49 11.14 -14.80
CA VAL A 99 -7.94 11.40 -14.91
C VAL A 99 -8.70 10.21 -15.49
N ASP A 100 -8.02 9.36 -16.28
CA ASP A 100 -8.60 8.19 -16.91
C ASP A 100 -7.58 7.06 -17.10
N LEU A 101 -8.06 5.89 -17.51
CA LEU A 101 -7.22 4.71 -17.72
C LEU A 101 -6.34 4.81 -18.98
N LYS A 102 -6.58 5.80 -19.85
CA LYS A 102 -5.79 6.04 -21.06
C LYS A 102 -4.60 6.94 -20.83
N LYS A 103 -4.39 7.42 -19.61
CA LYS A 103 -3.32 8.35 -19.22
C LYS A 103 -3.41 9.69 -19.95
N SER A 104 -4.62 10.17 -20.28
CA SER A 104 -4.82 11.41 -21.04
C SER A 104 -4.25 12.61 -20.33
N LYS A 105 -4.38 12.66 -18.99
CA LYS A 105 -3.86 13.74 -18.17
C LYS A 105 -3.41 13.19 -16.81
N LYS A 106 -2.18 13.48 -16.45
CA LYS A 106 -1.63 13.14 -15.12
C LYS A 106 -2.11 14.16 -14.09
N ILE A 107 -2.66 13.66 -12.98
CA ILE A 107 -3.08 14.48 -11.84
C ILE A 107 -1.91 14.73 -10.91
N GLU A 108 -1.21 13.67 -10.51
CA GLU A 108 -0.08 13.72 -9.58
C GLU A 108 0.94 12.64 -9.90
N SER A 109 2.19 12.89 -9.51
CA SER A 109 3.29 11.93 -9.59
C SER A 109 4.12 12.08 -8.31
N ILE A 110 4.24 11.04 -7.52
CA ILE A 110 4.84 11.08 -6.19
C ILE A 110 5.87 9.97 -6.01
N CYS A 111 7.07 10.32 -5.52
CA CYS A 111 7.98 9.37 -4.89
C CYS A 111 7.65 9.36 -3.40
N ILE A 112 6.96 8.35 -2.94
CA ILE A 112 6.44 8.30 -1.56
C ILE A 112 7.55 7.88 -0.60
N ASP A 113 7.72 8.62 0.50
CA ASP A 113 8.71 8.32 1.52
C ASP A 113 8.37 7.01 2.26
N THR A 114 9.40 6.26 2.63
CA THR A 114 9.27 5.10 3.50
C THR A 114 9.08 5.52 4.95
N PHE A 115 8.57 4.62 5.78
CA PHE A 115 8.38 4.80 7.23
C PHE A 115 7.49 6.00 7.57
N CYS A 116 6.54 6.29 6.70
CA CYS A 116 5.51 7.32 6.90
C CYS A 116 4.17 6.78 6.41
N TRP A 117 3.11 7.01 7.17
CA TRP A 117 1.76 6.69 6.69
C TRP A 117 1.35 7.69 5.62
N HIS A 118 0.74 7.18 4.56
CA HIS A 118 0.16 8.01 3.50
C HIS A 118 -1.19 7.46 3.05
N ARG A 119 -1.99 8.37 2.52
CA ARG A 119 -3.36 8.10 2.09
C ARG A 119 -3.43 8.19 0.57
N LEU A 120 -4.03 7.18 -0.07
CA LEU A 120 -4.22 7.12 -1.52
C LEU A 120 -5.69 6.95 -1.86
N ARG A 121 -6.16 7.71 -2.85
CA ARG A 121 -7.48 7.54 -3.44
C ARG A 121 -7.39 6.54 -4.58
N VAL A 122 -7.45 5.25 -4.24
CA VAL A 122 -7.20 4.15 -5.19
C VAL A 122 -8.34 3.92 -6.18
N PHE A 123 -9.48 4.58 -6.00
CA PHE A 123 -10.54 4.58 -7.00
C PHE A 123 -10.20 5.42 -8.24
N LEU A 124 -9.20 6.31 -8.14
CA LEU A 124 -8.67 7.05 -9.29
C LEU A 124 -7.72 6.15 -10.08
N PRO A 125 -7.67 6.31 -11.42
CA PRO A 125 -6.67 5.60 -12.22
C PRO A 125 -5.26 5.89 -11.73
N HIS A 126 -4.49 4.85 -11.45
CA HIS A 126 -3.14 4.99 -10.91
C HIS A 126 -2.24 3.84 -11.35
N GLU A 127 -0.95 4.10 -11.27
CA GLU A 127 0.09 3.11 -11.55
C GLU A 127 1.27 3.27 -10.59
N VAL A 128 2.05 2.21 -10.47
CA VAL A 128 3.34 2.24 -9.77
C VAL A 128 4.42 1.86 -10.77
N THR A 129 5.40 2.73 -10.98
CA THR A 129 6.49 2.53 -11.94
C THR A 129 7.84 2.55 -11.24
N GLY A 130 8.85 1.97 -11.88
CA GLY A 130 10.22 1.99 -11.36
C GLY A 130 10.55 0.89 -10.35
N ILE A 131 9.69 -0.12 -10.20
CA ILE A 131 9.97 -1.26 -9.33
C ILE A 131 11.13 -2.07 -9.94
N THR A 132 12.22 -2.18 -9.18
CA THR A 132 13.42 -2.97 -9.57
C THR A 132 13.73 -4.07 -8.58
N GLY A 133 13.06 -4.08 -7.44
CA GLY A 133 13.17 -5.10 -6.41
C GLY A 133 11.80 -5.41 -5.83
N LYS A 134 11.77 -5.76 -4.56
CA LYS A 134 10.54 -6.09 -3.85
C LYS A 134 10.06 -4.90 -3.03
N ARG A 135 8.85 -4.41 -3.31
CA ARG A 135 8.20 -3.40 -2.47
C ARG A 135 7.34 -4.09 -1.41
N ILE A 136 7.51 -3.68 -0.16
CA ILE A 136 6.74 -4.19 0.97
C ILE A 136 6.12 -3.02 1.71
N ALA A 137 4.81 -3.09 1.92
CA ALA A 137 4.06 -2.06 2.65
C ALA A 137 2.93 -2.67 3.46
N ILE A 138 2.66 -2.08 4.63
CA ILE A 138 1.40 -2.32 5.34
C ILE A 138 0.33 -1.53 4.60
N THR A 139 -0.83 -2.12 4.40
CA THR A 139 -1.98 -1.43 3.82
C THR A 139 -3.21 -1.66 4.69
N ILE A 140 -3.92 -0.59 5.00
CA ILE A 140 -5.16 -0.63 5.77
C ILE A 140 -6.25 0.11 5.03
N TRP A 141 -7.47 -0.40 5.12
CA TRP A 141 -8.65 0.28 4.59
C TRP A 141 -9.89 -0.08 5.39
N LYS A 142 -10.81 0.85 5.41
CA LYS A 142 -12.08 0.73 6.13
C LYS A 142 -12.94 -0.40 5.56
N LYS A 143 -13.54 -1.17 6.44
CA LYS A 143 -14.56 -2.16 6.07
C LYS A 143 -15.85 -1.54 5.57
#